data_2c1b4aea5a7eb1cde53a0af93e47b3ea
#
_entry.id   2c1b4aea5a7eb1cde53a0af93e47b3ea
#
_cell.length_a   1.000
_cell.length_b   1.000
_cell.length_c   1.000
_cell.angle_alpha   90.00
_cell.angle_beta   90.00
_cell.angle_gamma   90.00
#
_symmetry.space_group_name_H-M   'P 1'
#
loop_
_entity.id
_entity.type
_entity.pdbx_description
1 polymer ?
#
loop_
_entity_poly.entity_id
_entity_poly.type
_entity_poly.pdbx_seq_one_letter_code
_entity_poly.pdbx_strand_id
1 'polypeptide(L)'
;MSRVLSTAIVLALLAATAGAFVITESAKLEKSPIAGTKVTQIFSPNSVVEKTKTAHVQFRLRKRERLEAWIQDSKGRRVRDLQAPRTFPRGASLDLVWDGFTAAGTVEPDGVYLPVVKLSHRTFVLPSKIVLDTKPPVITVRHPLYPLLSPDGDGRRDSFTVTYRINERAQAILSVRGKQVELTKSQKPSGQLRWNGKLGKPPKPVLPGRYLLTAAAQDEAGNRSKPFPFAIAQVRYLSLARERVVVRPGGRFALRVSTDYPSVQWTLRGRSGTQRTGTMHFRAPRSIGVFRLYITTAKHAAKCTVVVA
;
A
#
# COMPACT_ATOMS: atom_id res chain seq x y z
N MET A 1 16.67 -78.31 29.99
CA MET A 1 15.40 -77.72 29.46
C MET A 1 15.34 -76.19 29.58
N SER A 2 15.96 -75.53 30.58
CA SER A 2 15.84 -74.07 30.78
C SER A 2 16.50 -73.20 29.69
N ARG A 3 17.67 -73.62 29.15
CA ARG A 3 18.39 -72.83 28.13
C ARG A 3 17.69 -72.76 26.79
N VAL A 4 17.03 -73.82 26.35
CA VAL A 4 16.27 -73.86 25.09
C VAL A 4 15.05 -72.94 25.17
N LEU A 5 14.36 -72.91 26.32
CA LEU A 5 13.19 -72.07 26.55
C LEU A 5 13.58 -70.59 26.56
N SER A 6 14.71 -70.24 27.22
CA SER A 6 15.22 -68.85 27.23
C SER A 6 15.60 -68.35 25.83
N THR A 7 16.28 -69.21 25.03
CA THR A 7 16.64 -68.86 23.64
C THR A 7 15.40 -68.69 22.76
N ALA A 8 14.39 -69.53 22.92
CA ALA A 8 13.12 -69.40 22.17
C ALA A 8 12.40 -68.10 22.52
N ILE A 9 12.37 -67.70 23.80
CA ILE A 9 11.78 -66.43 24.23
C ILE A 9 12.53 -65.23 23.67
N VAL A 10 13.85 -65.26 23.68
CA VAL A 10 14.67 -64.17 23.11
C VAL A 10 14.46 -64.05 21.61
N LEU A 11 14.41 -65.14 20.87
CA LEU A 11 14.13 -65.12 19.43
C LEU A 11 12.71 -64.62 19.12
N ALA A 12 11.73 -65.00 19.91
CA ALA A 12 10.35 -64.49 19.75
C ALA A 12 10.27 -62.97 20.01
N LEU A 13 10.95 -62.48 21.03
CA LEU A 13 11.01 -61.04 21.32
C LEU A 13 11.75 -60.28 20.21
N LEU A 14 12.85 -60.81 19.70
CA LEU A 14 13.56 -60.18 18.56
C LEU A 14 12.69 -60.17 17.28
N ALA A 15 11.98 -61.25 16.99
CA ALA A 15 11.06 -61.30 15.85
C ALA A 15 9.88 -60.33 16.02
N ALA A 16 9.33 -60.20 17.22
CA ALA A 16 8.28 -59.24 17.55
C ALA A 16 8.75 -57.79 17.40
N THR A 17 10.00 -57.49 17.88
CA THR A 17 10.59 -56.16 17.77
C THR A 17 10.90 -55.81 16.30
N ALA A 18 11.45 -56.76 15.55
CA ALA A 18 11.69 -56.57 14.09
C ALA A 18 10.38 -56.39 13.32
N GLY A 19 9.35 -57.17 13.66
CA GLY A 19 8.03 -57.00 13.07
C GLY A 19 7.40 -55.62 13.38
N ALA A 20 7.47 -55.19 14.65
CA ALA A 20 7.02 -53.87 15.05
C ALA A 20 7.78 -52.75 14.37
N PHE A 21 9.10 -52.92 14.21
CA PHE A 21 9.93 -51.94 13.48
C PHE A 21 9.56 -51.84 12.02
N VAL A 22 9.38 -52.98 11.31
CA VAL A 22 8.94 -52.99 9.88
C VAL A 22 7.56 -52.35 9.70
N ILE A 23 6.61 -52.62 10.59
CA ILE A 23 5.29 -52.01 10.57
C ILE A 23 5.38 -50.48 10.78
N THR A 24 6.22 -50.06 11.73
CA THR A 24 6.41 -48.64 12.05
C THR A 24 7.10 -47.88 10.90
N GLU A 25 8.14 -48.48 10.28
CA GLU A 25 8.84 -47.90 9.14
C GLU A 25 7.97 -47.89 7.89
N SER A 26 7.19 -48.95 7.61
CA SER A 26 6.26 -48.94 6.49
C SER A 26 5.16 -47.89 6.63
N ALA A 27 4.70 -47.63 7.85
CA ALA A 27 3.73 -46.57 8.15
C ALA A 27 4.32 -45.15 7.95
N LYS A 28 5.61 -44.96 8.20
CA LYS A 28 6.33 -43.71 7.93
C LYS A 28 6.55 -43.46 6.42
N LEU A 29 6.73 -44.52 5.65
CA LEU A 29 6.93 -44.47 4.21
C LEU A 29 5.64 -44.26 3.41
N GLU A 30 4.48 -44.40 4.04
CA GLU A 30 3.20 -44.17 3.35
C GLU A 30 3.01 -42.69 3.01
N LYS A 31 3.04 -42.38 1.72
CA LYS A 31 2.85 -40.99 1.25
C LYS A 31 1.49 -40.47 1.72
N SER A 32 1.49 -39.25 2.29
CA SER A 32 0.27 -38.56 2.68
C SER A 32 -0.80 -38.69 1.59
N PRO A 33 -2.06 -39.06 1.90
CA PRO A 33 -3.13 -39.11 0.93
C PRO A 33 -3.47 -37.73 0.33
N ILE A 34 -3.00 -36.66 0.98
CA ILE A 34 -3.14 -35.26 0.53
C ILE A 34 -1.80 -34.80 -0.05
N ALA A 35 -1.83 -34.13 -1.20
CA ALA A 35 -0.66 -33.61 -1.88
C ALA A 35 -0.89 -32.19 -2.40
N GLY A 36 0.21 -31.42 -2.58
CA GLY A 36 0.18 -30.10 -3.21
C GLY A 36 -0.64 -29.08 -2.43
N THR A 37 -0.62 -29.17 -1.09
CA THR A 37 -1.37 -28.26 -0.21
C THR A 37 -0.90 -26.84 -0.34
N LYS A 38 -1.83 -25.91 -0.65
CA LYS A 38 -1.64 -24.45 -0.64
C LYS A 38 -2.74 -23.84 0.20
N VAL A 39 -2.38 -22.97 1.14
CA VAL A 39 -3.33 -22.31 2.04
C VAL A 39 -3.03 -20.81 2.04
N THR A 40 -4.08 -20.00 1.95
CA THR A 40 -3.97 -18.55 2.15
C THR A 40 -3.49 -18.27 3.56
N GLN A 41 -2.41 -17.51 3.71
CA GLN A 41 -1.80 -17.26 5.02
C GLN A 41 -2.49 -16.15 5.80
N ILE A 42 -2.99 -15.12 5.12
CA ILE A 42 -3.68 -13.99 5.73
C ILE A 42 -4.75 -13.46 4.79
N PHE A 43 -5.89 -13.08 5.35
CA PHE A 43 -7.01 -12.49 4.60
C PHE A 43 -7.91 -11.65 5.49
N SER A 44 -8.80 -10.87 4.86
CA SER A 44 -9.84 -10.09 5.52
C SER A 44 -11.12 -10.04 4.68
N PRO A 45 -12.30 -10.33 5.22
CA PRO A 45 -13.57 -10.06 4.55
C PRO A 45 -13.74 -8.59 4.17
N ASN A 46 -13.09 -7.68 4.91
CA ASN A 46 -13.12 -6.22 4.71
C ASN A 46 -12.07 -5.73 3.71
N SER A 47 -11.30 -6.66 3.09
CA SER A 47 -10.22 -6.31 2.17
C SER A 47 -10.73 -5.47 0.99
N VAL A 48 -9.95 -4.44 0.62
CA VAL A 48 -10.14 -3.71 -0.64
C VAL A 48 -9.51 -4.42 -1.85
N VAL A 49 -8.78 -5.52 -1.58
CA VAL A 49 -8.12 -6.35 -2.58
C VAL A 49 -8.89 -7.67 -2.72
N GLU A 50 -9.48 -7.93 -3.90
CA GLU A 50 -10.36 -9.06 -4.12
C GLU A 50 -9.75 -10.42 -3.72
N LYS A 51 -8.51 -10.67 -4.11
CA LYS A 51 -7.80 -11.93 -3.83
C LYS A 51 -7.53 -12.21 -2.34
N THR A 52 -7.67 -11.23 -1.47
CA THR A 52 -7.47 -11.36 -0.02
C THR A 52 -8.77 -11.25 0.78
N LYS A 53 -9.94 -11.27 0.11
CA LYS A 53 -11.24 -11.29 0.78
C LYS A 53 -11.62 -12.64 1.37
N THR A 54 -11.03 -13.70 0.83
CA THR A 54 -11.32 -15.09 1.21
C THR A 54 -10.03 -15.87 1.41
N ALA A 55 -10.08 -16.87 2.27
CA ALA A 55 -9.02 -17.83 2.41
C ALA A 55 -9.31 -19.08 1.57
N HIS A 56 -8.32 -19.55 0.85
CA HIS A 56 -8.35 -20.74 0.01
C HIS A 56 -7.52 -21.84 0.63
N VAL A 57 -8.08 -23.05 0.69
CA VAL A 57 -7.43 -24.29 1.10
C VAL A 57 -7.41 -25.24 -0.09
N GLN A 58 -6.29 -25.28 -0.78
CA GLN A 58 -6.12 -26.05 -2.00
C GLN A 58 -5.27 -27.28 -1.75
N PHE A 59 -5.71 -28.44 -2.26
CA PHE A 59 -4.96 -29.68 -2.23
C PHE A 59 -5.49 -30.68 -3.25
N ARG A 60 -4.73 -31.78 -3.45
CA ARG A 60 -5.08 -32.88 -4.35
C ARG A 60 -5.12 -34.21 -3.58
N LEU A 61 -6.11 -35.06 -3.87
CA LEU A 61 -6.22 -36.41 -3.32
C LEU A 61 -5.39 -37.40 -4.15
N ARG A 62 -4.61 -38.25 -3.48
CA ARG A 62 -3.82 -39.31 -4.12
C ARG A 62 -4.61 -40.61 -4.34
N LYS A 63 -5.66 -40.79 -3.54
CA LYS A 63 -6.56 -41.97 -3.58
C LYS A 63 -8.01 -41.50 -3.61
N ARG A 64 -8.94 -42.39 -3.93
CA ARG A 64 -10.38 -42.16 -3.74
C ARG A 64 -10.65 -42.11 -2.24
N GLU A 65 -11.27 -41.05 -1.75
CA GLU A 65 -11.48 -40.82 -0.32
C GLU A 65 -12.85 -40.18 -0.05
N ARG A 66 -13.46 -40.54 1.09
CA ARG A 66 -14.57 -39.79 1.67
C ARG A 66 -13.95 -38.68 2.50
N LEU A 67 -14.24 -37.44 2.14
CA LEU A 67 -13.64 -36.23 2.68
C LEU A 67 -14.70 -35.38 3.36
N GLU A 68 -14.35 -34.87 4.54
CA GLU A 68 -14.99 -33.77 5.25
C GLU A 68 -13.93 -32.74 5.60
N ALA A 69 -14.21 -31.42 5.52
CA ALA A 69 -13.27 -30.42 5.84
C ALA A 69 -13.92 -29.22 6.54
N TRP A 70 -13.19 -28.65 7.49
CA TRP A 70 -13.66 -27.48 8.25
C TRP A 70 -12.49 -26.59 8.68
N ILE A 71 -12.82 -25.39 9.15
CA ILE A 71 -11.88 -24.50 9.84
C ILE A 71 -12.09 -24.67 11.35
N GLN A 72 -11.00 -24.70 12.10
CA GLN A 72 -11.00 -24.64 13.55
C GLN A 72 -10.15 -23.46 14.07
N ASP A 73 -10.52 -22.95 15.25
CA ASP A 73 -9.74 -21.95 15.95
C ASP A 73 -8.51 -22.57 16.66
N SER A 74 -7.70 -21.75 17.33
CA SER A 74 -6.50 -22.17 18.08
C SER A 74 -6.81 -23.09 19.27
N LYS A 75 -8.08 -23.17 19.71
CA LYS A 75 -8.54 -24.05 20.80
C LYS A 75 -9.13 -25.37 20.29
N GLY A 76 -9.13 -25.56 18.95
CA GLY A 76 -9.69 -26.75 18.31
C GLY A 76 -11.22 -26.69 18.12
N ARG A 77 -11.89 -25.57 18.43
CA ARG A 77 -13.31 -25.38 18.18
C ARG A 77 -13.55 -25.25 16.68
N ARG A 78 -14.43 -26.09 16.13
CA ARG A 78 -14.90 -26.02 14.74
C ARG A 78 -15.73 -24.74 14.54
N VAL A 79 -15.33 -23.88 13.61
CA VAL A 79 -15.95 -22.56 13.38
C VAL A 79 -16.71 -22.50 12.06
N ARG A 80 -16.23 -23.20 11.03
CA ARG A 80 -16.87 -23.22 9.71
C ARG A 80 -16.65 -24.52 8.99
N ASP A 81 -17.73 -25.10 8.45
CA ASP A 81 -17.66 -26.23 7.55
C ASP A 81 -17.36 -25.76 6.13
N LEU A 82 -16.31 -26.33 5.54
CA LEU A 82 -15.92 -26.03 4.16
C LEU A 82 -16.46 -27.08 3.19
N GLN A 83 -16.50 -28.36 3.64
CA GLN A 83 -16.96 -29.47 2.84
C GLN A 83 -17.68 -30.48 3.73
N ALA A 84 -18.94 -30.70 3.47
CA ALA A 84 -19.70 -31.81 4.08
C ALA A 84 -19.15 -33.17 3.60
N PRO A 85 -19.33 -34.25 4.39
CA PRO A 85 -18.83 -35.57 4.06
C PRO A 85 -19.25 -36.04 2.66
N ARG A 86 -18.28 -36.13 1.72
CA ARG A 86 -18.52 -36.56 0.34
C ARG A 86 -17.35 -37.39 -0.19
N THR A 87 -17.62 -38.34 -1.06
CA THR A 87 -16.58 -39.17 -1.72
C THR A 87 -16.07 -38.48 -2.99
N PHE A 88 -14.74 -38.36 -3.09
CA PHE A 88 -14.05 -37.81 -4.23
C PHE A 88 -13.15 -38.84 -4.90
N PRO A 89 -13.02 -38.83 -6.23
CA PRO A 89 -12.16 -39.76 -6.95
C PRO A 89 -10.66 -39.49 -6.71
N ARG A 90 -9.83 -40.46 -7.05
CA ARG A 90 -8.37 -40.29 -7.11
C ARG A 90 -8.04 -39.16 -8.05
N GLY A 91 -7.09 -38.30 -7.62
CA GLY A 91 -6.60 -37.17 -8.41
C GLY A 91 -7.49 -35.92 -8.33
N ALA A 92 -8.60 -35.94 -7.59
CA ALA A 92 -9.45 -34.80 -7.39
C ALA A 92 -8.63 -33.63 -6.78
N SER A 93 -8.71 -32.46 -7.43
CA SER A 93 -8.18 -31.20 -6.91
C SER A 93 -9.33 -30.44 -6.25
N LEU A 94 -9.14 -30.03 -5.02
CA LEU A 94 -10.12 -29.27 -4.25
C LEU A 94 -9.59 -27.86 -4.00
N ASP A 95 -10.49 -26.90 -4.05
CA ASP A 95 -10.29 -25.52 -3.60
C ASP A 95 -11.44 -25.19 -2.67
N LEU A 96 -11.17 -25.24 -1.37
CA LEU A 96 -12.15 -24.98 -0.32
C LEU A 96 -11.97 -23.54 0.13
N VAL A 97 -13.08 -22.78 0.15
CA VAL A 97 -13.05 -21.34 0.38
C VAL A 97 -13.69 -21.01 1.72
N TRP A 98 -13.04 -20.19 2.51
CA TRP A 98 -13.56 -19.58 3.73
C TRP A 98 -13.63 -18.07 3.59
N ASP A 99 -14.80 -17.53 3.85
CA ASP A 99 -15.12 -16.10 3.77
C ASP A 99 -14.89 -15.34 5.10
N GLY A 100 -14.40 -16.01 6.14
CA GLY A 100 -14.17 -15.43 7.47
C GLY A 100 -15.42 -15.39 8.36
N PHE A 101 -16.55 -15.96 7.90
CA PHE A 101 -17.79 -15.98 8.67
C PHE A 101 -18.02 -17.33 9.35
N THR A 102 -18.73 -17.26 10.49
CA THR A 102 -19.30 -18.42 11.17
C THR A 102 -20.42 -19.05 10.35
N ALA A 103 -20.90 -20.23 10.77
CA ALA A 103 -22.12 -20.82 10.22
C ALA A 103 -23.37 -19.94 10.44
N ALA A 104 -23.38 -19.09 11.48
CA ALA A 104 -24.44 -18.13 11.80
C ALA A 104 -24.37 -16.83 11.01
N GLY A 105 -23.36 -16.65 10.12
CA GLY A 105 -23.21 -15.45 9.30
C GLY A 105 -22.56 -14.26 10.00
N THR A 106 -21.96 -14.44 11.16
CA THR A 106 -21.17 -13.42 11.86
C THR A 106 -19.68 -13.57 11.51
N VAL A 107 -18.94 -12.48 11.44
CA VAL A 107 -17.48 -12.54 11.22
C VAL A 107 -16.82 -13.17 12.44
N GLU A 108 -15.94 -14.15 12.22
CA GLU A 108 -15.11 -14.71 13.29
C GLU A 108 -14.14 -13.64 13.82
N PRO A 109 -13.75 -13.71 15.11
CA PRO A 109 -12.74 -12.82 15.67
C PRO A 109 -11.39 -12.87 14.94
N ASP A 110 -10.66 -11.77 14.91
CA ASP A 110 -9.26 -11.75 14.44
C ASP A 110 -8.45 -12.81 15.18
N GLY A 111 -7.66 -13.58 14.44
CA GLY A 111 -6.87 -14.64 15.06
C GLY A 111 -6.30 -15.64 14.06
N VAL A 112 -5.78 -16.72 14.63
CA VAL A 112 -5.17 -17.82 13.89
C VAL A 112 -6.13 -18.99 13.82
N TYR A 113 -6.33 -19.49 12.61
CA TYR A 113 -7.21 -20.61 12.29
C TYR A 113 -6.45 -21.70 11.56
N LEU A 114 -6.91 -22.92 11.68
CA LEU A 114 -6.30 -24.09 11.08
C LEU A 114 -7.34 -24.83 10.23
N PRO A 115 -7.03 -25.13 8.96
CA PRO A 115 -7.87 -26.00 8.17
C PRO A 115 -7.65 -27.44 8.60
N VAL A 116 -8.76 -28.17 8.73
CA VAL A 116 -8.79 -29.60 9.08
C VAL A 116 -9.45 -30.38 7.96
N VAL A 117 -8.83 -31.48 7.59
CA VAL A 117 -9.34 -32.42 6.59
C VAL A 117 -9.45 -33.78 7.22
N LYS A 118 -10.67 -34.32 7.31
CA LYS A 118 -10.95 -35.70 7.72
C LYS A 118 -11.17 -36.54 6.48
N LEU A 119 -10.34 -37.52 6.33
CA LEU A 119 -10.50 -38.59 5.34
C LEU A 119 -11.13 -39.83 6.02
N SER A 120 -11.50 -40.85 5.28
CA SER A 120 -12.27 -42.04 5.76
C SER A 120 -11.83 -42.54 7.13
N HIS A 121 -10.53 -42.61 7.41
CA HIS A 121 -9.98 -43.17 8.64
C HIS A 121 -9.00 -42.27 9.40
N ARG A 122 -8.69 -41.10 8.89
CA ARG A 122 -7.68 -40.21 9.47
C ARG A 122 -8.09 -38.73 9.40
N THR A 123 -7.79 -37.99 10.46
CA THR A 123 -7.97 -36.54 10.50
C THR A 123 -6.60 -35.86 10.41
N PHE A 124 -6.49 -34.86 9.53
CA PHE A 124 -5.30 -34.07 9.29
C PHE A 124 -5.58 -32.62 9.65
N VAL A 125 -4.88 -32.08 10.61
CA VAL A 125 -4.77 -30.65 10.80
C VAL A 125 -3.68 -30.18 9.84
N LEU A 126 -4.02 -29.33 8.86
CA LEU A 126 -3.03 -28.85 7.91
C LEU A 126 -2.07 -27.88 8.61
N PRO A 127 -0.75 -27.97 8.34
CA PRO A 127 0.25 -27.20 9.07
C PRO A 127 0.23 -25.70 8.77
N SER A 128 -0.35 -25.32 7.63
CA SER A 128 -0.42 -23.92 7.21
C SER A 128 -1.55 -23.21 7.94
N LYS A 129 -1.19 -22.18 8.69
CA LYS A 129 -2.12 -21.34 9.44
C LYS A 129 -2.79 -20.32 8.51
N ILE A 130 -4.04 -20.00 8.83
CA ILE A 130 -4.80 -18.90 8.24
C ILE A 130 -4.92 -17.81 9.30
N VAL A 131 -4.49 -16.60 8.99
CA VAL A 131 -4.69 -15.42 9.83
C VAL A 131 -5.90 -14.65 9.30
N LEU A 132 -6.92 -14.48 10.13
CA LEU A 132 -8.01 -13.55 9.90
C LEU A 132 -7.66 -12.24 10.57
N ASP A 133 -7.58 -11.16 9.81
CA ASP A 133 -7.26 -9.82 10.29
C ASP A 133 -8.21 -8.82 9.62
N THR A 134 -9.09 -8.23 10.41
CA THR A 134 -10.11 -7.29 9.93
C THR A 134 -9.81 -5.83 10.29
N LYS A 135 -8.68 -5.58 10.98
CA LYS A 135 -8.32 -4.26 11.50
C LYS A 135 -7.49 -3.45 10.51
N PRO A 136 -7.96 -2.29 10.08
CA PRO A 136 -7.15 -1.40 9.25
C PRO A 136 -5.94 -0.86 10.02
N PRO A 137 -4.78 -0.71 9.35
CA PRO A 137 -3.61 -0.10 9.96
C PRO A 137 -3.81 1.38 10.28
N VAL A 138 -3.13 1.87 11.32
CA VAL A 138 -3.14 3.28 11.71
C VAL A 138 -1.86 3.94 11.26
N ILE A 139 -1.97 4.99 10.44
CA ILE A 139 -0.84 5.76 9.93
C ILE A 139 -0.81 7.17 10.53
N THR A 140 0.39 7.64 10.88
CA THR A 140 0.68 9.02 11.29
C THR A 140 1.71 9.64 10.36
N VAL A 141 1.61 10.95 10.10
CA VAL A 141 2.49 11.67 9.18
C VAL A 141 3.07 12.89 9.88
N ARG A 142 4.40 13.08 9.77
CA ARG A 142 5.08 14.31 10.19
C ARG A 142 5.39 15.17 8.97
N HIS A 143 4.95 16.42 8.99
CA HIS A 143 5.00 17.30 7.82
C HIS A 143 4.93 18.78 8.22
N PRO A 144 5.43 19.73 7.40
CA PRO A 144 5.03 21.13 7.47
C PRO A 144 3.58 21.29 7.00
N LEU A 145 2.82 22.18 7.65
CA LEU A 145 1.38 22.36 7.36
C LEU A 145 1.11 22.85 5.93
N TYR A 146 1.97 23.71 5.40
CA TYR A 146 1.81 24.37 4.10
C TYR A 146 3.10 24.25 3.27
N PRO A 147 3.41 23.08 2.70
CA PRO A 147 4.58 22.93 1.85
C PRO A 147 4.41 23.73 0.53
N LEU A 148 5.49 24.43 0.14
CA LEU A 148 5.55 25.14 -1.14
C LEU A 148 6.31 24.29 -2.15
N LEU A 149 5.69 24.05 -3.33
CA LEU A 149 6.26 23.31 -4.45
C LEU A 149 6.36 24.22 -5.69
N SER A 150 7.41 23.99 -6.46
CA SER A 150 7.63 24.55 -7.79
C SER A 150 8.15 23.45 -8.71
N PRO A 151 7.27 22.50 -9.13
CA PRO A 151 7.68 21.28 -9.82
C PRO A 151 7.99 21.54 -11.31
N ASP A 152 8.97 22.37 -11.60
CA ASP A 152 9.38 22.76 -12.96
C ASP A 152 10.67 22.08 -13.43
N GLY A 153 11.30 21.26 -12.56
CA GLY A 153 12.47 20.43 -12.88
C GLY A 153 13.78 21.18 -12.85
N ASP A 154 13.91 22.24 -12.05
CA ASP A 154 15.15 22.97 -11.83
C ASP A 154 15.97 22.44 -10.63
N GLY A 155 15.48 21.40 -9.94
CA GLY A 155 16.08 20.80 -8.76
C GLY A 155 15.69 21.49 -7.44
N ARG A 156 14.88 22.55 -7.48
CA ARG A 156 14.45 23.30 -6.30
C ARG A 156 12.95 23.12 -6.09
N ARG A 157 12.56 22.65 -4.88
CA ARG A 157 11.17 22.49 -4.52
C ARG A 157 10.33 21.67 -5.54
N ASP A 158 10.97 20.85 -6.36
CA ASP A 158 10.33 20.00 -7.35
C ASP A 158 9.50 18.90 -6.72
N SER A 159 9.69 18.63 -5.44
CA SER A 159 8.96 17.62 -4.73
C SER A 159 8.80 17.95 -3.26
N PHE A 160 7.78 17.38 -2.68
CA PHE A 160 7.49 17.41 -1.25
C PHE A 160 7.60 16.00 -0.68
N THR A 161 8.34 15.85 0.41
CA THR A 161 8.55 14.57 1.08
C THR A 161 8.09 14.68 2.54
N VAL A 162 7.38 13.66 3.01
CA VAL A 162 6.95 13.52 4.40
C VAL A 162 7.37 12.19 4.97
N THR A 163 7.64 12.14 6.28
CA THR A 163 7.87 10.89 6.99
C THR A 163 6.56 10.36 7.58
N TYR A 164 6.39 9.05 7.53
CA TYR A 164 5.24 8.38 8.12
C TYR A 164 5.67 7.31 9.13
N ARG A 165 4.74 6.97 10.03
CA ARG A 165 4.77 5.79 10.89
C ARG A 165 3.42 5.09 10.81
N ILE A 166 3.46 3.75 10.81
CA ILE A 166 2.30 2.87 10.85
C ILE A 166 2.49 1.93 12.03
N ASN A 167 1.42 1.58 12.73
CA ASN A 167 1.44 0.71 13.90
C ASN A 167 1.85 -0.74 13.59
N GLU A 168 1.84 -1.11 12.31
CA GLU A 168 2.12 -2.46 11.82
C GLU A 168 2.81 -2.44 10.44
N ARG A 169 3.06 -3.64 9.88
CA ARG A 169 3.59 -3.77 8.52
C ARG A 169 2.51 -3.49 7.50
N ALA A 170 2.60 -2.36 6.81
CA ALA A 170 1.64 -1.93 5.81
C ALA A 170 2.30 -1.06 4.74
N GLN A 171 1.63 -0.94 3.61
CA GLN A 171 1.98 0.01 2.56
C GLN A 171 1.35 1.37 2.89
N ALA A 172 2.16 2.44 2.79
CA ALA A 172 1.64 3.80 2.92
C ALA A 172 1.14 4.32 1.56
N ILE A 173 0.07 5.10 1.60
CA ILE A 173 -0.61 5.66 0.44
C ILE A 173 -0.64 7.17 0.58
N LEU A 174 -0.16 7.88 -0.44
CA LEU A 174 -0.33 9.32 -0.58
C LEU A 174 -1.35 9.61 -1.68
N SER A 175 -2.33 10.44 -1.38
CA SER A 175 -3.27 10.93 -2.37
C SER A 175 -3.31 12.45 -2.40
N VAL A 176 -3.54 13.00 -3.59
CA VAL A 176 -3.66 14.43 -3.84
C VAL A 176 -5.01 14.70 -4.50
N ARG A 177 -5.85 15.53 -3.88
CA ARG A 177 -7.24 15.73 -4.31
C ARG A 177 -7.98 14.40 -4.52
N GLY A 178 -7.79 13.43 -3.63
CA GLY A 178 -8.42 12.10 -3.69
C GLY A 178 -7.81 11.13 -4.72
N LYS A 179 -6.85 11.57 -5.55
CA LYS A 179 -6.16 10.70 -6.51
C LYS A 179 -4.87 10.16 -5.89
N GLN A 180 -4.72 8.85 -5.87
CA GLN A 180 -3.49 8.19 -5.39
C GLN A 180 -2.31 8.58 -6.29
N VAL A 181 -1.25 9.11 -5.68
CA VAL A 181 -0.01 9.53 -6.36
C VAL A 181 1.17 8.66 -5.99
N GLU A 182 1.13 8.03 -4.81
CA GLU A 182 2.14 7.09 -4.35
C GLU A 182 1.52 5.97 -3.55
N LEU A 183 2.06 4.77 -3.74
CA LEU A 183 1.89 3.58 -2.92
C LEU A 183 3.27 3.01 -2.68
N THR A 184 3.68 2.88 -1.44
CA THR A 184 5.01 2.33 -1.12
C THR A 184 5.11 0.88 -1.57
N LYS A 185 6.27 0.51 -2.16
CA LYS A 185 6.48 -0.87 -2.65
C LYS A 185 6.61 -1.89 -1.52
N SER A 186 7.15 -1.48 -0.39
CA SER A 186 7.40 -2.35 0.77
C SER A 186 6.44 -2.05 1.91
N GLN A 187 6.03 -3.10 2.61
CA GLN A 187 5.24 -3.02 3.85
C GLN A 187 6.17 -2.74 5.02
N LYS A 188 6.49 -1.48 5.27
CA LYS A 188 7.34 -1.05 6.39
C LYS A 188 6.55 -0.20 7.38
N PRO A 189 6.83 -0.34 8.70
CA PRO A 189 6.14 0.45 9.72
C PRO A 189 6.55 1.93 9.71
N SER A 190 7.56 2.32 8.91
CA SER A 190 7.97 3.71 8.74
C SER A 190 8.67 3.92 7.41
N GLY A 191 8.66 5.14 6.93
CA GLY A 191 9.30 5.52 5.67
C GLY A 191 8.95 6.93 5.25
N GLN A 192 9.02 7.17 3.95
CA GLN A 192 8.73 8.46 3.35
C GLN A 192 7.69 8.32 2.24
N LEU A 193 6.84 9.35 2.11
CA LEU A 193 5.94 9.55 0.99
C LEU A 193 6.38 10.83 0.26
N ARG A 194 6.38 10.76 -1.06
CA ARG A 194 6.87 11.86 -1.91
C ARG A 194 5.85 12.21 -2.99
N TRP A 195 5.60 13.51 -3.16
CA TRP A 195 4.85 14.03 -4.31
C TRP A 195 5.72 14.99 -5.12
N ASN A 196 5.81 14.77 -6.41
CA ASN A 196 6.59 15.56 -7.36
C ASN A 196 5.76 16.59 -8.13
N GLY A 197 4.59 16.98 -7.62
CA GLY A 197 3.73 17.98 -8.26
C GLY A 197 3.06 17.52 -9.55
N LYS A 198 3.01 16.22 -9.84
CA LYS A 198 2.36 15.67 -11.03
C LYS A 198 1.08 14.91 -10.68
N LEU A 199 0.10 14.97 -11.57
CA LEU A 199 -1.17 14.21 -11.50
C LEU A 199 -1.53 13.64 -12.88
N GLY A 200 -2.38 12.60 -12.85
CA GLY A 200 -2.93 11.97 -14.05
C GLY A 200 -2.12 10.81 -14.61
N LYS A 201 -2.64 10.22 -15.67
CA LYS A 201 -2.00 9.15 -16.45
C LYS A 201 -2.06 9.56 -17.94
N PRO A 202 -0.92 9.89 -18.60
CA PRO A 202 0.42 10.03 -18.04
C PRO A 202 0.54 11.17 -17.02
N PRO A 203 1.50 11.11 -16.06
CA PRO A 203 1.67 12.13 -15.04
C PRO A 203 2.12 13.47 -15.65
N LYS A 204 1.31 14.54 -15.45
CA LYS A 204 1.63 15.90 -15.91
C LYS A 204 1.77 16.86 -14.74
N PRO A 205 2.67 17.87 -14.81
CA PRO A 205 2.76 18.92 -13.81
C PRO A 205 1.40 19.59 -13.59
N VAL A 206 1.08 19.84 -12.33
CA VAL A 206 -0.17 20.50 -11.97
C VAL A 206 -0.07 22.01 -12.15
N LEU A 207 -1.19 22.69 -12.35
CA LEU A 207 -1.27 24.15 -12.41
C LEU A 207 -0.96 24.78 -11.03
N PRO A 208 -0.57 26.07 -10.98
CA PRO A 208 -0.48 26.79 -9.72
C PRO A 208 -1.78 26.69 -8.91
N GLY A 209 -1.67 26.50 -7.60
CA GLY A 209 -2.85 26.37 -6.75
C GLY A 209 -2.59 25.62 -5.45
N ARG A 210 -3.68 25.34 -4.73
CA ARG A 210 -3.67 24.61 -3.43
C ARG A 210 -4.14 23.18 -3.65
N TYR A 211 -3.40 22.23 -3.08
CA TYR A 211 -3.62 20.79 -3.25
C TYR A 211 -3.70 20.11 -1.90
N LEU A 212 -4.88 19.57 -1.58
CA LEU A 212 -5.07 18.78 -0.38
C LEU A 212 -4.34 17.45 -0.51
N LEU A 213 -3.50 17.14 0.49
CA LEU A 213 -2.77 15.89 0.63
C LEU A 213 -3.43 15.04 1.70
N THR A 214 -3.70 13.78 1.38
CA THR A 214 -4.24 12.80 2.31
C THR A 214 -3.34 11.58 2.39
N ALA A 215 -3.28 10.96 3.56
CA ALA A 215 -2.56 9.72 3.79
C ALA A 215 -3.51 8.60 4.20
N ALA A 216 -3.18 7.38 3.81
CA ALA A 216 -3.81 6.15 4.23
C ALA A 216 -2.75 5.04 4.29
N ALA A 217 -3.09 3.91 4.89
CA ALA A 217 -2.25 2.72 4.87
C ALA A 217 -3.07 1.48 4.49
N GLN A 218 -2.40 0.47 3.93
CA GLN A 218 -3.00 -0.80 3.57
C GLN A 218 -2.09 -1.94 4.01
N ASP A 219 -2.60 -2.88 4.80
CA ASP A 219 -1.89 -4.05 5.30
C ASP A 219 -1.83 -5.22 4.29
N GLU A 220 -1.28 -6.33 4.74
CA GLU A 220 -1.14 -7.56 3.94
C GLU A 220 -2.49 -8.28 3.74
N ALA A 221 -3.42 -8.19 4.71
CA ALA A 221 -4.77 -8.70 4.59
C ALA A 221 -5.63 -7.89 3.60
N GLY A 222 -5.15 -6.70 3.20
CA GLY A 222 -5.83 -5.78 2.30
C GLY A 222 -6.78 -4.82 3.01
N ASN A 223 -6.74 -4.73 4.35
CA ASN A 223 -7.48 -3.70 5.07
C ASN A 223 -6.86 -2.34 4.81
N ARG A 224 -7.70 -1.36 4.52
CA ARG A 224 -7.24 0.00 4.25
C ARG A 224 -7.82 0.98 5.25
N SER A 225 -6.95 1.81 5.84
CA SER A 225 -7.38 2.89 6.71
C SER A 225 -8.14 3.98 5.94
N LYS A 226 -9.03 4.69 6.62
CA LYS A 226 -9.68 5.86 6.03
C LYS A 226 -8.63 6.92 5.69
N PRO A 227 -8.64 7.52 4.48
CA PRO A 227 -7.74 8.62 4.15
C PRO A 227 -8.00 9.81 5.08
N PHE A 228 -6.93 10.37 5.66
CA PHE A 228 -7.04 11.59 6.47
C PHE A 228 -6.22 12.73 5.85
N PRO A 229 -6.71 13.97 5.88
CA PRO A 229 -6.00 15.13 5.40
C PRO A 229 -4.88 15.50 6.38
N PHE A 230 -3.67 15.77 5.87
CA PHE A 230 -2.56 16.15 6.73
C PHE A 230 -1.88 17.46 6.32
N ALA A 231 -1.92 17.86 5.03
CA ALA A 231 -1.32 19.09 4.56
C ALA A 231 -2.06 19.67 3.36
N ILE A 232 -1.86 20.98 3.11
CA ILE A 232 -2.27 21.66 1.89
C ILE A 232 -1.01 22.16 1.19
N ALA A 233 -0.58 21.45 0.14
CA ALA A 233 0.54 21.88 -0.68
C ALA A 233 0.15 23.07 -1.55
N GLN A 234 0.99 24.11 -1.55
CA GLN A 234 0.86 25.23 -2.45
C GLN A 234 1.83 25.08 -3.62
N VAL A 235 1.29 24.92 -4.82
CA VAL A 235 2.09 24.92 -6.05
C VAL A 235 2.16 26.33 -6.60
N ARG A 236 3.39 26.81 -6.81
CA ARG A 236 3.66 28.14 -7.31
C ARG A 236 4.97 28.11 -8.11
N TYR A 237 4.92 28.53 -9.35
CA TYR A 237 6.10 28.61 -10.21
C TYR A 237 6.69 30.03 -10.22
N LEU A 238 5.92 30.97 -10.77
CA LEU A 238 6.23 32.39 -10.84
C LEU A 238 4.96 33.17 -10.54
N SER A 239 4.99 34.11 -9.60
CA SER A 239 3.84 34.93 -9.28
C SER A 239 4.21 36.37 -9.00
N LEU A 240 3.32 37.28 -9.39
CA LEU A 240 3.42 38.71 -9.14
C LEU A 240 2.41 39.09 -8.08
N ALA A 241 2.79 39.99 -7.15
CA ALA A 241 1.86 40.44 -6.11
C ALA A 241 0.71 41.28 -6.65
N ARG A 242 0.87 41.84 -7.83
CA ARG A 242 -0.15 42.65 -8.52
C ARG A 242 -0.11 42.35 -10.02
N GLU A 243 -1.25 42.26 -10.66
CA GLU A 243 -1.41 42.08 -12.10
C GLU A 243 -1.53 43.43 -12.83
N ARG A 244 -1.78 44.52 -12.09
CA ARG A 244 -1.91 45.86 -12.57
C ARG A 244 -1.30 46.87 -11.60
N VAL A 245 -0.59 47.85 -12.13
CA VAL A 245 -0.02 48.99 -11.39
C VAL A 245 -0.37 50.28 -12.14
N VAL A 246 -0.78 51.31 -11.43
CA VAL A 246 -0.99 52.68 -11.97
C VAL A 246 0.13 53.55 -11.46
N VAL A 247 0.75 54.31 -12.32
CA VAL A 247 1.92 55.13 -11.99
C VAL A 247 2.00 56.37 -12.88
N ARG A 248 2.55 57.48 -12.36
CA ARG A 248 2.77 58.71 -13.11
C ARG A 248 3.87 58.54 -14.20
N PRO A 249 3.84 59.29 -15.28
CA PRO A 249 4.86 59.27 -16.32
C PRO A 249 6.27 59.40 -15.75
N GLY A 250 7.17 58.46 -16.08
CA GLY A 250 8.52 58.38 -15.54
C GLY A 250 8.64 58.05 -14.06
N GLY A 251 7.54 57.81 -13.35
CA GLY A 251 7.50 57.47 -11.92
C GLY A 251 8.13 56.13 -11.61
N ARG A 252 8.49 55.94 -10.33
CA ARG A 252 9.00 54.64 -9.81
C ARG A 252 7.86 53.83 -9.24
N PHE A 253 7.89 52.52 -9.44
CA PHE A 253 6.98 51.57 -8.81
C PHE A 253 7.72 50.31 -8.39
N ALA A 254 7.19 49.65 -7.37
CA ALA A 254 7.69 48.35 -6.88
C ALA A 254 6.70 47.23 -7.17
N LEU A 255 7.24 46.09 -7.54
CA LEU A 255 6.47 44.86 -7.74
C LEU A 255 7.17 43.71 -7.04
N ARG A 256 6.45 43.03 -6.14
CA ARG A 256 6.97 41.82 -5.51
C ARG A 256 6.78 40.63 -6.44
N VAL A 257 7.90 39.98 -6.76
CA VAL A 257 8.00 38.79 -7.60
C VAL A 257 8.36 37.59 -6.70
N SER A 258 7.60 36.55 -6.74
CA SER A 258 7.81 35.32 -5.97
C SER A 258 8.02 34.16 -6.90
N THR A 259 9.18 33.51 -6.81
CA THR A 259 9.58 32.28 -7.51
C THR A 259 10.67 31.62 -6.66
N ASP A 260 11.09 30.41 -6.95
CA ASP A 260 12.25 29.74 -6.35
C ASP A 260 13.57 30.01 -7.10
N TYR A 261 13.50 30.66 -8.26
CA TYR A 261 14.69 31.16 -8.94
C TYR A 261 15.32 32.34 -8.16
N PRO A 262 16.66 32.43 -8.07
CA PRO A 262 17.34 33.51 -7.35
C PRO A 262 17.21 34.86 -8.06
N SER A 263 17.00 34.84 -9.39
CA SER A 263 16.85 36.04 -10.23
C SER A 263 15.88 35.74 -11.37
N VAL A 264 15.31 36.80 -11.91
CA VAL A 264 14.35 36.74 -13.05
C VAL A 264 14.79 37.78 -14.07
N GLN A 265 14.46 37.53 -15.32
CA GLN A 265 14.53 38.49 -16.40
C GLN A 265 13.28 39.34 -16.44
N TRP A 266 13.37 40.59 -16.83
CA TRP A 266 12.22 41.43 -17.02
C TRP A 266 12.34 42.26 -18.33
N THR A 267 11.19 42.56 -18.91
CA THR A 267 11.10 43.42 -20.11
C THR A 267 9.91 44.38 -19.97
N LEU A 268 10.17 45.67 -20.15
CA LEU A 268 9.17 46.74 -20.15
C LEU A 268 9.50 47.74 -21.29
N ARG A 269 8.63 47.83 -22.31
CA ARG A 269 8.78 48.77 -23.46
C ARG A 269 10.20 48.78 -24.05
N GLY A 270 10.72 47.62 -24.47
CA GLY A 270 12.02 47.44 -25.07
C GLY A 270 13.22 47.55 -24.12
N ARG A 271 13.00 47.91 -22.87
CA ARG A 271 14.04 47.83 -21.83
C ARG A 271 13.98 46.47 -21.18
N SER A 272 15.11 45.84 -20.98
CA SER A 272 15.21 44.54 -20.33
C SER A 272 16.34 44.55 -19.31
N GLY A 273 16.32 43.56 -18.42
CA GLY A 273 17.39 43.37 -17.44
C GLY A 273 17.14 42.16 -16.56
N THR A 274 18.11 41.84 -15.72
CA THR A 274 18.00 40.76 -14.73
C THR A 274 18.02 41.37 -13.33
N GLN A 275 17.13 40.93 -12.45
CA GLN A 275 17.09 41.35 -11.05
C GLN A 275 16.90 40.16 -10.12
N ARG A 276 17.37 40.28 -8.88
CA ARG A 276 17.09 39.29 -7.81
C ARG A 276 15.61 39.24 -7.55
N THR A 277 15.12 38.04 -7.26
CA THR A 277 13.76 37.79 -6.84
C THR A 277 13.40 38.50 -5.54
N GLY A 278 12.17 38.92 -5.38
CA GLY A 278 11.71 39.68 -4.23
C GLY A 278 10.99 40.97 -4.66
N THR A 279 11.17 42.07 -3.91
CA THR A 279 10.63 43.36 -4.29
C THR A 279 11.55 44.02 -5.32
N MET A 280 11.06 44.08 -6.55
CA MET A 280 11.77 44.65 -7.70
C MET A 280 11.29 46.09 -7.95
N HIS A 281 12.23 46.98 -8.28
CA HIS A 281 11.93 48.36 -8.53
C HIS A 281 12.09 48.71 -10.01
N PHE A 282 11.08 49.37 -10.54
CA PHE A 282 10.99 49.72 -11.96
C PHE A 282 10.72 51.23 -12.14
N ARG A 283 11.06 51.74 -13.30
CA ARG A 283 10.71 53.07 -13.73
C ARG A 283 9.73 53.00 -14.90
N ALA A 284 8.58 53.64 -14.77
CA ALA A 284 7.57 53.69 -15.81
C ALA A 284 8.04 54.45 -17.05
N PRO A 285 7.49 54.16 -18.23
CA PRO A 285 7.65 55.00 -19.41
C PRO A 285 7.22 56.45 -19.14
N ARG A 286 7.83 57.38 -19.84
CA ARG A 286 7.43 58.81 -19.78
C ARG A 286 6.15 59.13 -20.54
N SER A 287 5.78 58.29 -21.53
CA SER A 287 4.54 58.44 -22.29
C SER A 287 3.34 57.87 -21.52
N ILE A 288 2.22 58.55 -21.51
CA ILE A 288 0.93 58.07 -21.05
C ILE A 288 0.51 56.88 -21.91
N GLY A 289 -0.13 55.89 -21.29
CA GLY A 289 -0.61 54.68 -21.98
C GLY A 289 -0.56 53.40 -21.12
N VAL A 290 -0.88 52.27 -21.76
CA VAL A 290 -0.88 50.98 -21.14
C VAL A 290 0.28 50.15 -21.65
N PHE A 291 1.16 49.75 -20.75
CA PHE A 291 2.36 48.96 -21.05
C PHE A 291 2.30 47.60 -20.34
N ARG A 292 3.04 46.63 -20.86
CA ARG A 292 3.19 45.28 -20.25
C ARG A 292 4.59 45.08 -19.73
N LEU A 293 4.70 44.81 -18.44
CA LEU A 293 5.92 44.34 -17.82
C LEU A 293 5.89 42.81 -17.84
N TYR A 294 6.80 42.19 -18.55
CA TYR A 294 7.01 40.75 -18.55
C TYR A 294 8.12 40.41 -17.57
N ILE A 295 7.87 39.39 -16.75
CA ILE A 295 8.82 38.76 -15.86
C ILE A 295 8.97 37.32 -16.30
N THR A 296 10.18 36.86 -16.55
CA THR A 296 10.47 35.54 -17.06
C THR A 296 11.52 34.81 -16.23
N THR A 297 11.36 33.52 -16.07
CA THR A 297 12.37 32.57 -15.65
C THR A 297 12.72 31.68 -16.84
N ALA A 298 13.61 30.70 -16.66
CA ALA A 298 13.95 29.74 -17.71
C ALA A 298 12.72 28.99 -18.28
N LYS A 299 11.66 28.82 -17.47
CA LYS A 299 10.50 27.98 -17.82
C LYS A 299 9.14 28.67 -17.71
N HIS A 300 9.06 29.82 -17.04
CA HIS A 300 7.80 30.48 -16.73
C HIS A 300 7.85 31.96 -17.04
N ALA A 301 6.71 32.48 -17.47
CA ALA A 301 6.52 33.91 -17.71
C ALA A 301 5.27 34.41 -16.98
N ALA A 302 5.34 35.61 -16.44
CA ALA A 302 4.23 36.35 -15.87
C ALA A 302 4.19 37.77 -16.42
N LYS A 303 3.02 38.41 -16.46
CA LYS A 303 2.86 39.78 -16.95
C LYS A 303 2.15 40.65 -15.92
N CYS A 304 2.59 41.90 -15.82
CA CYS A 304 1.92 42.96 -15.07
C CYS A 304 1.54 44.09 -16.03
N THR A 305 0.31 44.54 -15.97
CA THR A 305 -0.15 45.73 -16.74
C THR A 305 0.26 46.99 -16.01
N VAL A 306 1.07 47.79 -16.65
CA VAL A 306 1.54 49.11 -16.14
C VAL A 306 0.76 50.21 -16.85
N VAL A 307 -0.16 50.85 -16.12
CA VAL A 307 -0.94 52.00 -16.62
C VAL A 307 -0.21 53.26 -16.19
N VAL A 308 0.21 54.02 -17.20
CA VAL A 308 0.86 55.34 -17.01
C VAL A 308 -0.20 56.40 -17.28
N ALA A 309 -0.62 57.11 -16.21
CA ALA A 309 -1.64 58.12 -16.24
C ALA A 309 -1.21 59.35 -15.40
#